data_ae4bcdae4a7df8c3607df5a5839123a6
#
_entry.id   ae4bcdae4a7df8c3607df5a5839123a6
#
_cell.length_a   1.000
_cell.length_b   1.000
_cell.length_c   1.000
_cell.angle_alpha   90.00
_cell.angle_beta   90.00
_cell.angle_gamma   90.00
#
_symmetry.space_group_name_H-M   'P 1'
#
loop_
_entity.id
_entity.type
_entity.pdbx_description
1 polymer ?
#
loop_
_entity_poly.entity_id
_entity_poly.type
_entity_poly.pdbx_seq_one_letter_code
_entity_poly.pdbx_strand_id
1 'polypeptide(L)'
;MPDDRIAEWALGLVKADVHAFKRARARFLRQPSAKRLHDLRTTARRLRLLHEDLREAVPPFSLKRLRRLIDLTGEARDAAVMREALREALDVRERRAARGLLHALRRRERIALKRIAHALESVRFSHP
;
A
#
# COMPACT_ATOMS: atom_id res chain seq x y z
N MET A 1 -12.22 35.83 3.06
CA MET A 1 -13.07 34.69 2.69
C MET A 1 -12.23 33.66 1.95
N PRO A 2 -12.25 32.41 2.34
CA PRO A 2 -11.60 31.41 1.52
C PRO A 2 -12.27 31.40 0.15
N ASP A 3 -11.45 31.36 -0.87
CA ASP A 3 -11.95 31.25 -2.22
C ASP A 3 -12.64 29.90 -2.37
N ASP A 4 -13.94 29.89 -2.68
CA ASP A 4 -14.73 28.69 -2.88
C ASP A 4 -14.16 27.78 -3.97
N ARG A 5 -13.47 28.38 -4.96
CA ARG A 5 -12.79 27.62 -6.02
C ARG A 5 -11.65 26.78 -5.49
N ILE A 6 -10.88 27.31 -4.54
CA ILE A 6 -9.78 26.56 -3.89
C ILE A 6 -10.35 25.42 -3.08
N ALA A 7 -11.42 25.65 -2.32
CA ALA A 7 -12.09 24.62 -1.53
C ALA A 7 -12.67 23.51 -2.43
N GLU A 8 -13.32 23.88 -3.53
CA GLU A 8 -13.85 22.93 -4.51
C GLU A 8 -12.75 22.11 -5.17
N TRP A 9 -11.66 22.77 -5.56
CA TRP A 9 -10.50 22.10 -6.14
C TRP A 9 -9.89 21.10 -5.18
N ALA A 10 -9.67 21.51 -3.92
CA ALA A 10 -9.12 20.63 -2.87
C ALA A 10 -10.02 19.43 -2.61
N LEU A 11 -11.35 19.64 -2.54
CA LEU A 11 -12.32 18.56 -2.36
C LEU A 11 -12.32 17.59 -3.53
N GLY A 12 -12.23 18.12 -4.76
CA GLY A 12 -12.12 17.30 -5.96
C GLY A 12 -10.87 16.43 -5.97
N LEU A 13 -9.73 16.99 -5.54
CA LEU A 13 -8.48 16.25 -5.42
C LEU A 13 -8.57 15.13 -4.39
N VAL A 14 -9.15 15.41 -3.22
CA VAL A 14 -9.38 14.42 -2.16
C VAL A 14 -10.27 13.29 -2.67
N LYS A 15 -11.39 13.62 -3.31
CA LYS A 15 -12.31 12.61 -3.86
C LYS A 15 -11.61 11.71 -4.88
N ALA A 16 -10.79 12.30 -5.76
CA ALA A 16 -10.04 11.55 -6.76
C ALA A 16 -9.06 10.56 -6.12
N ASP A 17 -8.34 11.00 -5.09
CA ASP A 17 -7.36 10.14 -4.41
C ASP A 17 -8.01 9.07 -3.54
N VAL A 18 -9.13 9.37 -2.89
CA VAL A 18 -9.92 8.36 -2.16
C VAL A 18 -10.43 7.30 -3.14
N HIS A 19 -10.94 7.74 -4.29
CA HIS A 19 -11.42 6.82 -5.32
C HIS A 19 -10.29 5.96 -5.90
N ALA A 20 -9.14 6.54 -6.15
CA ALA A 20 -7.96 5.82 -6.61
C ALA A 20 -7.50 4.76 -5.60
N PHE A 21 -7.49 5.10 -4.30
CA PHE A 21 -7.17 4.16 -3.24
C PHE A 21 -8.18 2.99 -3.19
N LYS A 22 -9.48 3.28 -3.25
CA LYS A 22 -10.51 2.24 -3.25
C LYS A 22 -10.38 1.29 -4.43
N ARG A 23 -10.05 1.81 -5.62
CA ARG A 23 -9.79 0.97 -6.80
C ARG A 23 -8.55 0.12 -6.64
N ALA A 24 -7.46 0.70 -6.16
CA ALA A 24 -6.21 -0.03 -5.91
C ALA A 24 -6.43 -1.15 -4.88
N ARG A 25 -7.20 -0.86 -3.82
CA ARG A 25 -7.58 -1.84 -2.80
C ARG A 25 -8.37 -3.00 -3.40
N ALA A 26 -9.40 -2.70 -4.18
CA ALA A 26 -10.23 -3.73 -4.81
C ALA A 26 -9.42 -4.62 -5.75
N ARG A 27 -8.53 -4.03 -6.55
CA ARG A 27 -7.66 -4.78 -7.46
C ARG A 27 -6.68 -5.68 -6.71
N PHE A 28 -6.06 -5.16 -5.65
CA PHE A 28 -5.13 -5.92 -4.83
C PHE A 28 -5.83 -7.11 -4.16
N LEU A 29 -7.00 -6.88 -3.55
CA LEU A 29 -7.76 -7.94 -2.89
C LEU A 29 -8.22 -9.03 -3.87
N ARG A 30 -8.53 -8.65 -5.10
CA ARG A 30 -8.95 -9.61 -6.13
C ARG A 30 -7.79 -10.50 -6.58
N GLN A 31 -6.63 -9.92 -6.82
CA GLN A 31 -5.45 -10.64 -7.27
C GLN A 31 -4.18 -9.89 -6.86
N PRO A 32 -3.57 -10.25 -5.72
CA PRO A 32 -2.33 -9.63 -5.30
C PRO A 32 -1.20 -9.85 -6.31
N SER A 33 -0.46 -8.78 -6.59
CA SER A 33 0.72 -8.81 -7.45
C SER A 33 1.66 -7.69 -7.05
N ALA A 34 2.89 -7.72 -7.51
CA ALA A 34 3.88 -6.66 -7.25
C ALA A 34 3.39 -5.30 -7.75
N LYS A 35 2.79 -5.27 -8.95
CA LYS A 35 2.23 -4.04 -9.53
C LYS A 35 1.08 -3.50 -8.69
N ARG A 36 0.16 -4.36 -8.30
CA ARG A 36 -1.01 -3.97 -7.49
C ARG A 36 -0.61 -3.53 -6.08
N LEU A 37 0.41 -4.17 -5.52
CA LEU A 37 1.01 -3.73 -4.26
C LEU A 37 1.61 -2.33 -4.38
N HIS A 38 2.31 -2.07 -5.48
CA HIS A 38 2.88 -0.74 -5.76
C HIS A 38 1.78 0.32 -5.88
N ASP A 39 0.72 0.06 -6.62
CA ASP A 39 -0.40 0.98 -6.79
C ASP A 39 -1.11 1.24 -5.45
N LEU A 40 -1.33 0.20 -4.66
CA LEU A 40 -1.92 0.33 -3.33
C LEU A 40 -1.06 1.21 -2.42
N ARG A 41 0.24 0.98 -2.39
CA ARG A 41 1.18 1.76 -1.59
C ARG A 41 1.21 3.23 -2.04
N THR A 42 1.25 3.48 -3.34
CA THR A 42 1.27 4.82 -3.91
C THR A 42 0.02 5.60 -3.54
N THR A 43 -1.16 5.00 -3.71
CA THR A 43 -2.42 5.65 -3.38
C THR A 43 -2.60 5.87 -1.87
N ALA A 44 -2.18 4.92 -1.04
CA ALA A 44 -2.21 5.07 0.41
C ALA A 44 -1.31 6.22 0.89
N ARG A 45 -0.11 6.34 0.34
CA ARG A 45 0.83 7.42 0.67
C ARG A 45 0.31 8.78 0.23
N ARG A 46 -0.37 8.87 -0.91
CA ARG A 46 -1.02 10.11 -1.37
C ARG A 46 -2.12 10.54 -0.41
N LEU A 47 -2.96 9.61 0.04
CA LEU A 47 -4.00 9.91 1.03
C LEU A 47 -3.41 10.43 2.32
N ARG A 48 -2.31 9.84 2.77
CA ARG A 48 -1.63 10.31 3.98
C ARG A 48 -1.15 11.76 3.83
N LEU A 49 -0.51 12.08 2.70
CA LEU A 49 -0.04 13.43 2.41
C LEU A 49 -1.19 14.43 2.34
N LEU A 50 -2.28 14.07 1.66
CA LEU A 50 -3.48 14.91 1.60
C LEU A 50 -4.09 15.14 2.98
N HIS A 51 -4.11 14.11 3.83
CA HIS A 51 -4.61 14.24 5.19
C HIS A 51 -3.76 15.21 6.02
N GLU A 52 -2.45 15.23 5.82
CA GLU A 52 -1.57 16.17 6.49
C GLU A 52 -1.79 17.62 6.03
N ASP A 53 -1.99 17.81 4.73
CA ASP A 53 -2.12 19.13 4.11
C ASP A 53 -3.56 19.67 4.09
N LEU A 54 -4.54 18.79 3.91
CA LEU A 54 -5.95 19.13 3.71
C LEU A 54 -6.86 18.40 4.72
N ARG A 55 -6.46 18.40 5.97
CA ARG A 55 -7.11 17.62 7.05
C ARG A 55 -8.63 17.78 7.10
N GLU A 56 -9.13 19.01 6.94
CA GLU A 56 -10.55 19.29 7.03
C GLU A 56 -11.36 18.76 5.83
N ALA A 57 -10.72 18.65 4.67
CA ALA A 57 -11.36 18.19 3.44
C ALA A 57 -11.34 16.68 3.27
N VAL A 58 -10.46 15.96 3.98
CA VAL A 58 -10.34 14.51 3.89
C VAL A 58 -11.43 13.86 4.75
N PRO A 59 -12.20 12.88 4.20
CA PRO A 59 -13.18 12.15 4.99
C PRO A 59 -12.54 11.53 6.24
N PRO A 60 -13.22 11.52 7.39
CA PRO A 60 -12.68 10.89 8.59
C PRO A 60 -12.31 9.43 8.34
N PHE A 61 -11.09 9.09 8.65
CA PHE A 61 -10.60 7.73 8.67
C PHE A 61 -9.47 7.62 9.69
N SER A 62 -9.13 6.39 10.08
CA SER A 62 -8.04 6.18 11.03
C SER A 62 -6.68 6.35 10.35
N LEU A 63 -6.00 7.46 10.64
CA LEU A 63 -4.65 7.71 10.15
C LEU A 63 -3.67 6.63 10.66
N LYS A 64 -3.86 6.17 11.89
CA LYS A 64 -3.06 5.10 12.48
C LYS A 64 -3.16 3.80 11.65
N ARG A 65 -4.37 3.43 11.25
CA ARG A 65 -4.61 2.24 10.42
C ARG A 65 -4.02 2.40 9.02
N LEU A 66 -4.12 3.59 8.45
CA LEU A 66 -3.51 3.89 7.15
C LEU A 66 -1.99 3.82 7.21
N ARG A 67 -1.37 4.36 8.26
CA ARG A 67 0.09 4.27 8.47
C ARG A 67 0.53 2.83 8.63
N ARG A 68 -0.22 2.03 9.40
CA ARG A 68 0.06 0.60 9.54
C ARG A 68 0.00 -0.12 8.19
N LEU A 69 -1.01 0.19 7.38
CA LEU A 69 -1.12 -0.35 6.03
C LEU A 69 0.10 -0.01 5.17
N ILE A 70 0.54 1.24 5.20
CA ILE A 70 1.73 1.69 4.46
C ILE A 70 2.97 0.91 4.92
N ASP A 71 3.16 0.74 6.21
CA ASP A 71 4.28 -0.02 6.78
C ASP A 71 4.26 -1.48 6.32
N LEU A 72 3.09 -2.11 6.35
CA LEU A 72 2.92 -3.49 5.88
C LEU A 72 3.23 -3.64 4.39
N THR A 73 2.82 -2.67 3.56
CA THR A 73 3.16 -2.68 2.13
C THR A 73 4.67 -2.53 1.92
N GLY A 74 5.35 -1.75 2.77
CA GLY A 74 6.80 -1.63 2.78
C GLY A 74 7.49 -2.94 3.12
N GLU A 75 7.04 -3.65 4.14
CA GLU A 75 7.58 -4.96 4.52
C GLU A 75 7.45 -5.99 3.39
N ALA A 76 6.30 -6.06 2.74
CA ALA A 76 6.07 -6.97 1.62
C ALA A 76 6.99 -6.64 0.44
N ARG A 77 7.13 -5.35 0.13
CA ARG A 77 8.02 -4.89 -0.94
C ARG A 77 9.47 -5.21 -0.64
N ASP A 78 9.93 -4.96 0.59
CA ASP A 78 11.32 -5.20 0.98
C ASP A 78 11.67 -6.69 0.88
N ALA A 79 10.78 -7.57 1.32
CA ALA A 79 10.97 -9.01 1.19
C ALA A 79 11.04 -9.46 -0.29
N ALA A 80 10.17 -8.92 -1.12
CA ALA A 80 10.15 -9.22 -2.56
C ALA A 80 11.41 -8.72 -3.26
N VAL A 81 11.85 -7.49 -2.96
CA VAL A 81 13.07 -6.89 -3.52
C VAL A 81 14.30 -7.69 -3.11
N MET A 82 14.40 -8.05 -1.84
CA MET A 82 15.54 -8.85 -1.33
C MET A 82 15.59 -10.21 -1.99
N ARG A 83 14.44 -10.90 -2.12
CA ARG A 83 14.36 -12.20 -2.79
C ARG A 83 14.81 -12.10 -4.25
N GLU A 84 14.33 -11.09 -4.97
CA GLU A 84 14.70 -10.88 -6.37
C GLU A 84 16.19 -10.56 -6.52
N ALA A 85 16.73 -9.68 -5.67
CA ALA A 85 18.15 -9.34 -5.67
C ALA A 85 19.04 -10.55 -5.43
N LEU A 86 18.65 -11.42 -4.49
CA LEU A 86 19.37 -12.66 -4.23
C LEU A 86 19.31 -13.62 -5.43
N ARG A 87 18.14 -13.75 -6.05
CA ARG A 87 17.99 -14.62 -7.23
C ARG A 87 18.84 -14.15 -8.41
N GLU A 88 18.96 -12.84 -8.61
CA GLU A 88 19.80 -12.26 -9.67
C GLU A 88 21.30 -12.37 -9.37
N ALA A 89 21.68 -12.22 -8.10
CA ALA A 89 23.09 -12.24 -7.67
C ALA A 89 23.67 -13.66 -7.59
N LEU A 90 22.83 -14.68 -7.40
CA LEU A 90 23.28 -16.06 -7.17
C LEU A 90 23.18 -16.91 -8.45
N ASP A 91 24.19 -17.73 -8.71
CA ASP A 91 24.12 -18.76 -9.75
C ASP A 91 23.25 -19.94 -9.31
N VAL A 92 23.06 -20.92 -10.18
CA VAL A 92 22.21 -22.11 -9.91
C VAL A 92 22.68 -22.88 -8.68
N ARG A 93 23.98 -23.03 -8.50
CA ARG A 93 24.57 -23.77 -7.37
C ARG A 93 24.36 -23.00 -6.07
N GLU A 94 24.62 -21.70 -6.11
CA GLU A 94 24.44 -20.80 -4.97
C GLU A 94 22.98 -20.71 -4.57
N ARG A 95 22.04 -20.67 -5.52
CA ARG A 95 20.60 -20.70 -5.24
C ARG A 95 20.18 -21.96 -4.51
N ARG A 96 20.77 -23.12 -4.86
CA ARG A 96 20.52 -24.37 -4.14
C ARG A 96 20.98 -24.28 -2.70
N ALA A 97 22.18 -23.72 -2.47
CA ALA A 97 22.71 -23.53 -1.13
C ALA A 97 21.87 -22.53 -0.33
N ALA A 98 21.31 -21.50 -0.99
CA ALA A 98 20.49 -20.48 -0.37
C ALA A 98 18.98 -20.81 -0.36
N ARG A 99 18.59 -22.03 -0.71
CA ARG A 99 17.17 -22.44 -0.82
C ARG A 99 16.37 -22.10 0.43
N GLY A 100 16.91 -22.37 1.61
CA GLY A 100 16.25 -22.08 2.88
C GLY A 100 15.98 -20.60 3.08
N LEU A 101 16.96 -19.75 2.73
CA LEU A 101 16.82 -18.30 2.81
C LEU A 101 15.79 -17.78 1.82
N LEU A 102 15.83 -18.22 0.57
CA LEU A 102 14.86 -17.83 -0.46
C LEU A 102 13.45 -18.25 -0.08
N HIS A 103 13.29 -19.44 0.49
CA HIS A 103 12.01 -19.95 0.97
C HIS A 103 11.48 -19.10 2.15
N ALA A 104 12.36 -18.73 3.07
CA ALA A 104 12.00 -17.87 4.22
C ALA A 104 11.53 -16.49 3.75
N LEU A 105 12.20 -15.89 2.77
CA LEU A 105 11.81 -14.60 2.19
C LEU A 105 10.46 -14.68 1.48
N ARG A 106 10.19 -15.74 0.75
CA ARG A 106 8.90 -15.98 0.10
C ARG A 106 7.78 -16.13 1.13
N ARG A 107 8.04 -16.87 2.20
CA ARG A 107 7.09 -17.02 3.30
C ARG A 107 6.79 -15.70 3.97
N ARG A 108 7.82 -14.87 4.22
CA ARG A 108 7.69 -13.54 4.80
C ARG A 108 6.83 -12.64 3.94
N GLU A 109 7.03 -12.67 2.62
CA GLU A 109 6.21 -11.95 1.66
C GLU A 109 4.74 -12.38 1.72
N ARG A 110 4.47 -13.69 1.74
CA ARG A 110 3.10 -14.21 1.85
C ARG A 110 2.41 -13.80 3.15
N ILE A 111 3.13 -13.84 4.27
CA ILE A 111 2.59 -13.40 5.56
C ILE A 111 2.27 -11.90 5.52
N ALA A 112 3.16 -11.09 4.96
CA ALA A 112 2.95 -9.65 4.80
C ALA A 112 1.72 -9.36 3.92
N LEU A 113 1.56 -10.08 2.81
CA LEU A 113 0.40 -9.93 1.92
C LEU A 113 -0.92 -10.27 2.62
N LYS A 114 -0.95 -11.30 3.45
CA LYS A 114 -2.13 -11.65 4.27
C LYS A 114 -2.45 -10.56 5.28
N ARG A 115 -1.43 -10.00 5.93
CA ARG A 115 -1.60 -8.91 6.89
C ARG A 115 -2.11 -7.65 6.20
N ILE A 116 -1.65 -7.38 5.00
CA ILE A 116 -2.16 -6.26 4.19
C ILE A 116 -3.64 -6.46 3.89
N ALA A 117 -4.05 -7.62 3.42
CA ALA A 117 -5.44 -7.91 3.12
C ALA A 117 -6.33 -7.70 4.35
N HIS A 118 -5.88 -8.18 5.52
CA HIS A 118 -6.60 -8.00 6.78
C HIS A 118 -6.67 -6.52 7.19
N ALA A 119 -5.55 -5.79 7.09
CA ALA A 119 -5.49 -4.37 7.43
C ALA A 119 -6.39 -3.52 6.52
N LEU A 120 -6.52 -3.88 5.24
CA LEU A 120 -7.39 -3.17 4.29
C LEU A 120 -8.86 -3.20 4.71
N GLU A 121 -9.31 -4.28 5.35
CA GLU A 121 -10.68 -4.38 5.85
C GLU A 121 -10.96 -3.37 6.97
N SER A 122 -9.91 -2.94 7.67
CA SER A 122 -10.03 -1.98 8.78
C SER A 122 -9.95 -0.51 8.35
N VAL A 123 -9.48 -0.23 7.14
CA VAL A 123 -9.42 1.13 6.59
C VAL A 123 -10.76 1.45 5.93
N ARG A 124 -11.60 2.18 6.65
CA ARG A 124 -12.94 2.56 6.18
C ARG A 124 -13.09 4.06 6.21
N PHE A 125 -13.83 4.57 5.26
CA PHE A 125 -14.21 5.98 5.19
C PHE A 125 -15.64 6.15 5.73
N SER A 126 -15.89 7.27 6.43
CA SER A 126 -17.18 7.54 7.05
C SER A 126 -18.31 7.67 6.04
N HIS A 127 -17.98 8.04 4.80
CA HIS A 127 -18.94 8.17 3.72
C HIS A 127 -18.46 7.35 2.52
N PRO A 128 -19.37 6.63 1.86
CA PRO A 128 -19.04 5.86 0.68
C PRO A 128 -18.60 6.73 -0.50
#